data_d12fe754f66793d34d7d36698c1f09e4
#
_entry.id   d12fe754f66793d34d7d36698c1f09e4
#
_cell.length_a   1.000
_cell.length_b   1.000
_cell.length_c   1.000
_cell.angle_alpha   90.00
_cell.angle_beta   90.00
_cell.angle_gamma   90.00
#
_symmetry.space_group_name_H-M   'P 1'
#
loop_
_entity.id
_entity.type
_entity.pdbx_description
1 polymer ?
#
loop_
_entity_poly.entity_id
_entity_poly.type
_entity_poly.pdbx_seq_one_letter_code
_entity_poly.pdbx_strand_id
1 'polypeptide(L)'
;MSLSASELDQLRMMTKVSHMYHTRGMVQIDIARSLGLSQARVSRLLSAAEDANIVRTVVVAPEGLNADLEDQLEATFGLLEAHVVDASGESESELAETLGRATAPIFQILPIDKKVIGFTSWSRSLRNLVSQLNRFPRISASAVVELLGGVGQPAVQHEAAVATERLSNLTDSEALFLRVPGVVPDSQMREALLDNDPHARRALKEMDNLDIALVGIGNCTIVPPLVGGDNFFTEEQFVRARSLGAVGEINLRFMDVNGTPISSELDELVVGVTLEQLKKSDRRIGVAGGASKRDAILAAVR
;
A
#
# COMPACT_ATOMS: atom_id res chain seq x y z
N MET A 1 -49.49 -5.60 -18.85
CA MET A 1 -49.39 -7.07 -18.88
C MET A 1 -49.77 -7.58 -17.50
N SER A 2 -50.77 -8.46 -17.39
CA SER A 2 -51.11 -9.09 -16.11
C SER A 2 -50.18 -10.27 -15.86
N LEU A 3 -49.62 -10.32 -14.66
CA LEU A 3 -48.76 -11.44 -14.22
C LEU A 3 -49.60 -12.73 -14.15
N SER A 4 -49.03 -13.86 -14.53
CA SER A 4 -49.63 -15.18 -14.36
C SER A 4 -49.74 -15.54 -12.86
N ALA A 5 -50.63 -16.44 -12.49
CA ALA A 5 -50.77 -16.91 -11.09
C ALA A 5 -49.45 -17.50 -10.56
N SER A 6 -48.68 -18.18 -11.40
CA SER A 6 -47.37 -18.75 -11.03
C SER A 6 -46.31 -17.66 -10.71
N GLU A 7 -46.28 -16.58 -11.51
CA GLU A 7 -45.37 -15.44 -11.29
C GLU A 7 -45.72 -14.69 -10.03
N LEU A 8 -47.01 -14.50 -9.74
CA LEU A 8 -47.48 -13.90 -8.51
C LEU A 8 -47.10 -14.72 -7.25
N ASP A 9 -47.20 -16.04 -7.33
CA ASP A 9 -46.83 -16.91 -6.21
C ASP A 9 -45.31 -16.91 -5.98
N GLN A 10 -44.51 -16.84 -7.05
CA GLN A 10 -43.07 -16.71 -6.94
C GLN A 10 -42.67 -15.37 -6.29
N LEU A 11 -43.25 -14.25 -6.73
CA LEU A 11 -43.02 -12.93 -6.14
C LEU A 11 -43.42 -12.89 -4.65
N ARG A 12 -44.57 -13.49 -4.28
CA ARG A 12 -45.00 -13.61 -2.88
C ARG A 12 -44.01 -14.39 -2.04
N MET A 13 -43.48 -15.50 -2.56
CA MET A 13 -42.51 -16.32 -1.84
C MET A 13 -41.18 -15.58 -1.68
N MET A 14 -40.68 -14.90 -2.71
CA MET A 14 -39.48 -14.07 -2.62
C MET A 14 -39.67 -12.96 -1.59
N THR A 15 -40.79 -12.22 -1.62
CA THR A 15 -41.09 -11.16 -0.65
C THR A 15 -41.17 -11.71 0.77
N LYS A 16 -41.84 -12.85 0.99
CA LYS A 16 -41.99 -13.45 2.31
C LYS A 16 -40.65 -13.90 2.91
N VAL A 17 -39.84 -14.59 2.11
CA VAL A 17 -38.50 -15.05 2.52
C VAL A 17 -37.60 -13.84 2.83
N SER A 18 -37.61 -12.82 1.98
CA SER A 18 -36.83 -11.60 2.18
C SER A 18 -37.22 -10.84 3.45
N HIS A 19 -38.53 -10.73 3.72
CA HIS A 19 -39.02 -10.10 4.94
C HIS A 19 -38.60 -10.88 6.21
N MET A 20 -38.62 -12.22 6.16
CA MET A 20 -38.17 -13.05 7.28
C MET A 20 -36.68 -12.88 7.53
N TYR A 21 -35.87 -12.80 6.47
CA TYR A 21 -34.41 -12.63 6.54
C TYR A 21 -34.02 -11.22 6.95
N HIS A 22 -34.36 -10.20 6.16
CA HIS A 22 -33.89 -8.84 6.32
C HIS A 22 -34.60 -8.04 7.43
N THR A 23 -35.92 -8.27 7.64
CA THR A 23 -36.70 -7.48 8.60
C THR A 23 -36.81 -8.19 9.95
N ARG A 24 -36.95 -9.52 9.98
CA ARG A 24 -37.06 -10.28 11.23
C ARG A 24 -35.75 -10.88 11.72
N GLY A 25 -34.64 -10.74 10.96
CA GLY A 25 -33.33 -11.26 11.33
C GLY A 25 -33.23 -12.78 11.42
N MET A 26 -34.12 -13.53 10.76
CA MET A 26 -34.09 -15.01 10.81
C MET A 26 -32.96 -15.55 9.94
N VAL A 27 -32.27 -16.57 10.40
CA VAL A 27 -31.27 -17.26 9.58
C VAL A 27 -31.93 -18.21 8.57
N GLN A 28 -31.25 -18.44 7.43
CA GLN A 28 -31.83 -19.18 6.30
C GLN A 28 -32.33 -20.58 6.67
N ILE A 29 -31.67 -21.26 7.61
CA ILE A 29 -32.07 -22.60 8.05
C ILE A 29 -33.41 -22.60 8.82
N ASP A 30 -33.69 -21.56 9.60
CA ASP A 30 -34.94 -21.43 10.35
C ASP A 30 -36.08 -21.01 9.43
N ILE A 31 -35.79 -20.17 8.43
CA ILE A 31 -36.75 -19.84 7.37
C ILE A 31 -37.12 -21.10 6.57
N ALA A 32 -36.13 -21.89 6.19
CA ALA A 32 -36.34 -23.16 5.48
C ALA A 32 -37.27 -24.11 6.29
N ARG A 33 -36.98 -24.27 7.58
CA ARG A 33 -37.79 -25.10 8.49
C ARG A 33 -39.22 -24.56 8.61
N SER A 34 -39.40 -23.25 8.79
CA SER A 34 -40.72 -22.62 9.00
C SER A 34 -41.60 -22.67 7.74
N LEU A 35 -41.01 -22.72 6.55
CA LEU A 35 -41.72 -22.72 5.29
C LEU A 35 -41.76 -24.09 4.59
N GLY A 36 -41.19 -25.13 5.19
CA GLY A 36 -41.09 -26.46 4.58
C GLY A 36 -40.23 -26.49 3.29
N LEU A 37 -39.21 -25.63 3.24
CA LEU A 37 -38.29 -25.50 2.11
C LEU A 37 -36.90 -26.06 2.44
N SER A 38 -36.08 -26.31 1.41
CA SER A 38 -34.64 -26.53 1.62
C SER A 38 -33.91 -25.20 1.77
N GLN A 39 -32.79 -25.19 2.54
CA GLN A 39 -31.95 -24.01 2.71
C GLN A 39 -31.46 -23.48 1.34
N ALA A 40 -31.07 -24.37 0.42
CA ALA A 40 -30.68 -24.00 -0.93
C ALA A 40 -31.80 -23.30 -1.73
N ARG A 41 -33.07 -23.62 -1.47
CA ARG A 41 -34.20 -22.94 -2.07
C ARG A 41 -34.41 -21.54 -1.45
N VAL A 42 -34.23 -21.40 -0.15
CA VAL A 42 -34.26 -20.10 0.55
C VAL A 42 -33.18 -19.18 0.00
N SER A 43 -31.94 -19.65 -0.11
CA SER A 43 -30.83 -18.88 -0.69
C SER A 43 -31.14 -18.39 -2.11
N ARG A 44 -31.63 -19.27 -2.99
CA ARG A 44 -32.01 -18.90 -4.36
C ARG A 44 -33.16 -17.87 -4.42
N LEU A 45 -34.11 -17.96 -3.48
CA LEU A 45 -35.22 -16.98 -3.41
C LEU A 45 -34.74 -15.61 -2.94
N LEU A 46 -33.73 -15.54 -2.04
CA LEU A 46 -33.11 -14.28 -1.62
C LEU A 46 -32.36 -13.63 -2.77
N SER A 47 -31.52 -14.38 -3.49
CA SER A 47 -30.81 -13.84 -4.68
C SER A 47 -31.80 -13.40 -5.77
N ALA A 48 -32.83 -14.18 -6.04
CA ALA A 48 -33.85 -13.80 -7.02
C ALA A 48 -34.65 -12.56 -6.59
N ALA A 49 -34.81 -12.31 -5.29
CA ALA A 49 -35.45 -11.09 -4.77
C ALA A 49 -34.58 -9.85 -4.98
N GLU A 50 -33.27 -9.97 -4.89
CA GLU A 50 -32.30 -8.91 -5.22
C GLU A 50 -32.32 -8.63 -6.73
N ASP A 51 -32.23 -9.66 -7.55
CA ASP A 51 -32.30 -9.55 -9.02
C ASP A 51 -33.62 -8.89 -9.48
N ALA A 52 -34.74 -9.21 -8.81
CA ALA A 52 -36.04 -8.64 -9.08
C ALA A 52 -36.28 -7.26 -8.46
N ASN A 53 -35.26 -6.66 -7.82
CA ASN A 53 -35.37 -5.39 -7.07
C ASN A 53 -36.45 -5.37 -5.96
N ILE A 54 -36.88 -6.52 -5.45
CA ILE A 54 -37.75 -6.64 -4.27
C ILE A 54 -36.98 -6.29 -3.00
N VAL A 55 -35.69 -6.64 -2.97
CA VAL A 55 -34.73 -6.24 -1.96
C VAL A 55 -33.70 -5.30 -2.59
N ARG A 56 -33.38 -4.23 -1.89
CA ARG A 56 -32.31 -3.32 -2.26
C ARG A 56 -31.41 -3.17 -1.04
N THR A 57 -30.17 -3.62 -1.14
CA THR A 57 -29.15 -3.42 -0.10
C THR A 57 -28.40 -2.14 -0.42
N VAL A 58 -28.35 -1.22 0.51
CA VAL A 58 -27.53 0.00 0.42
C VAL A 58 -26.49 -0.08 1.52
N VAL A 59 -25.23 -0.05 1.14
CA VAL A 59 -24.13 0.14 2.08
C VAL A 59 -23.91 1.64 2.24
N VAL A 60 -24.14 2.15 3.44
CA VAL A 60 -23.88 3.56 3.77
C VAL A 60 -22.51 3.62 4.44
N ALA A 61 -21.51 4.13 3.71
CA ALA A 61 -20.21 4.37 4.30
C ALA A 61 -20.31 5.45 5.39
N PRO A 62 -19.69 5.25 6.56
CA PRO A 62 -19.52 6.31 7.54
C PRO A 62 -18.80 7.53 6.94
N GLU A 63 -19.06 8.73 7.50
CA GLU A 63 -18.32 9.93 7.08
C GLU A 63 -16.81 9.73 7.20
N GLY A 64 -16.07 10.14 6.16
CA GLY A 64 -14.63 9.99 6.07
C GLY A 64 -14.13 8.66 5.48
N LEU A 65 -15.03 7.73 5.11
CA LEU A 65 -14.68 6.53 4.36
C LEU A 65 -15.13 6.69 2.89
N ASN A 66 -14.20 6.43 1.98
CA ASN A 66 -14.41 6.59 0.53
C ASN A 66 -14.59 5.22 -0.16
N ALA A 67 -15.43 4.34 0.42
CA ALA A 67 -15.58 2.96 -0.01
C ALA A 67 -15.86 2.80 -1.53
N ASP A 68 -16.70 3.66 -2.12
CA ASP A 68 -16.98 3.61 -3.55
C ASP A 68 -15.74 3.93 -4.42
N LEU A 69 -14.84 4.82 -3.95
CA LEU A 69 -13.60 5.14 -4.63
C LEU A 69 -12.56 4.02 -4.45
N GLU A 70 -12.51 3.42 -3.28
CA GLU A 70 -11.66 2.28 -2.94
C GLU A 70 -12.00 1.09 -3.84
N ASP A 71 -13.29 0.71 -3.92
CA ASP A 71 -13.79 -0.34 -4.81
C ASP A 71 -13.48 -0.06 -6.29
N GLN A 72 -13.63 1.20 -6.74
CA GLN A 72 -13.31 1.58 -8.12
C GLN A 72 -11.81 1.45 -8.41
N LEU A 73 -10.93 1.85 -7.48
CA LEU A 73 -9.48 1.73 -7.61
C LEU A 73 -9.07 0.25 -7.66
N GLU A 74 -9.59 -0.57 -6.77
CA GLU A 74 -9.33 -2.01 -6.72
C GLU A 74 -9.74 -2.69 -8.03
N ALA A 75 -10.97 -2.44 -8.49
CA ALA A 75 -11.49 -3.02 -9.73
C ALA A 75 -10.74 -2.53 -10.98
N THR A 76 -10.34 -1.24 -11.02
CA THR A 76 -9.69 -0.65 -12.20
C THR A 76 -8.24 -1.11 -12.36
N PHE A 77 -7.51 -1.19 -11.26
CA PHE A 77 -6.07 -1.46 -11.26
C PHE A 77 -5.69 -2.85 -10.76
N GLY A 78 -6.67 -3.67 -10.36
CA GLY A 78 -6.42 -5.01 -9.82
C GLY A 78 -5.69 -4.98 -8.47
N LEU A 79 -5.92 -3.94 -7.67
CA LEU A 79 -5.32 -3.82 -6.35
C LEU A 79 -5.98 -4.82 -5.40
N LEU A 80 -5.19 -5.36 -4.48
CA LEU A 80 -5.72 -6.24 -3.45
C LEU A 80 -6.60 -5.47 -2.46
N GLU A 81 -6.23 -4.22 -2.18
CA GLU A 81 -6.88 -3.36 -1.20
C GLU A 81 -6.49 -1.90 -1.47
N ALA A 82 -7.42 -0.98 -1.43
CA ALA A 82 -7.21 0.46 -1.53
C ALA A 82 -7.84 1.18 -0.33
N HIS A 83 -7.15 2.20 0.19
CA HIS A 83 -7.66 3.06 1.26
C HIS A 83 -7.51 4.51 0.86
N VAL A 84 -8.62 5.22 0.77
CA VAL A 84 -8.70 6.62 0.35
C VAL A 84 -9.06 7.49 1.55
N VAL A 85 -8.16 8.39 1.92
CA VAL A 85 -8.34 9.36 3.01
C VAL A 85 -8.55 10.76 2.45
N ASP A 86 -9.50 11.48 2.99
CA ASP A 86 -9.66 12.90 2.70
C ASP A 86 -8.62 13.72 3.49
N ALA A 87 -7.83 14.48 2.76
CA ALA A 87 -6.80 15.37 3.28
C ALA A 87 -6.84 16.73 2.55
N SER A 88 -8.04 17.15 2.11
CA SER A 88 -8.24 18.38 1.35
C SER A 88 -7.85 19.61 2.18
N GLY A 89 -6.96 20.43 1.60
CA GLY A 89 -6.49 21.66 2.24
C GLY A 89 -5.37 21.49 3.25
N GLU A 90 -4.88 20.28 3.48
CA GLU A 90 -3.74 20.01 4.36
C GLU A 90 -2.40 20.45 3.72
N SER A 91 -1.47 20.89 4.55
CA SER A 91 -0.06 21.05 4.16
C SER A 91 0.59 19.68 3.92
N GLU A 92 1.75 19.65 3.24
CA GLU A 92 2.49 18.40 3.04
C GLU A 92 2.83 17.66 4.33
N SER A 93 3.03 18.37 5.43
CA SER A 93 3.33 17.76 6.73
C SER A 93 2.09 17.11 7.34
N GLU A 94 0.97 17.83 7.35
CA GLU A 94 -0.32 17.34 7.83
C GLU A 94 -0.80 16.14 7.00
N LEU A 95 -0.68 16.23 5.67
CA LEU A 95 -0.97 15.12 4.76
C LEU A 95 -0.13 13.87 5.10
N ALA A 96 1.17 14.05 5.38
CA ALA A 96 2.04 12.93 5.75
C ALA A 96 1.62 12.29 7.09
N GLU A 97 1.14 13.09 8.05
CA GLU A 97 0.59 12.60 9.32
C GLU A 97 -0.74 11.86 9.12
N THR A 98 -1.63 12.42 8.31
CA THR A 98 -2.93 11.81 7.99
C THR A 98 -2.75 10.47 7.29
N LEU A 99 -1.87 10.38 6.28
CA LEU A 99 -1.54 9.14 5.59
C LEU A 99 -0.92 8.10 6.54
N GLY A 100 0.01 8.53 7.38
CA GLY A 100 0.65 7.63 8.36
C GLY A 100 -0.35 7.07 9.37
N ARG A 101 -1.23 7.92 9.90
CA ARG A 101 -2.29 7.54 10.84
C ARG A 101 -3.30 6.56 10.21
N ALA A 102 -3.68 6.78 8.96
CA ALA A 102 -4.60 5.89 8.25
C ALA A 102 -3.97 4.54 7.93
N THR A 103 -2.69 4.50 7.60
CA THR A 103 -1.99 3.26 7.23
C THR A 103 -1.63 2.39 8.45
N ALA A 104 -1.45 2.98 9.63
CA ALA A 104 -1.02 2.24 10.82
C ALA A 104 -1.95 1.08 11.21
N PRO A 105 -3.28 1.23 11.31
CA PRO A 105 -4.16 0.10 11.63
C PRO A 105 -4.15 -0.99 10.56
N ILE A 106 -3.96 -0.64 9.28
CA ILE A 106 -3.86 -1.59 8.18
C ILE A 106 -2.62 -2.46 8.35
N PHE A 107 -1.46 -1.83 8.60
CA PHE A 107 -0.23 -2.56 8.84
C PHE A 107 -0.25 -3.39 10.14
N GLN A 108 -0.91 -2.86 11.20
CA GLN A 108 -0.98 -3.50 12.53
C GLN A 108 -1.63 -4.90 12.51
N ILE A 109 -2.50 -5.18 11.55
CA ILE A 109 -3.24 -6.45 11.43
C ILE A 109 -2.60 -7.43 10.44
N LEU A 110 -1.50 -7.07 9.78
CA LEU A 110 -0.86 -7.94 8.81
C LEU A 110 -0.20 -9.16 9.47
N PRO A 111 -0.20 -10.31 8.79
CA PRO A 111 0.51 -11.50 9.24
C PRO A 111 2.02 -11.35 8.96
N ILE A 112 2.75 -10.76 9.93
CA ILE A 112 4.18 -10.45 9.80
C ILE A 112 5.11 -11.55 10.37
N ASP A 113 4.56 -12.64 10.91
CA ASP A 113 5.38 -13.69 11.54
C ASP A 113 6.41 -14.27 10.56
N LYS A 114 7.69 -14.21 10.96
CA LYS A 114 8.85 -14.65 10.16
C LYS A 114 9.00 -13.95 8.80
N LYS A 115 8.33 -12.82 8.59
CA LYS A 115 8.38 -12.08 7.33
C LYS A 115 9.55 -11.11 7.30
N VAL A 116 10.10 -10.88 6.11
CA VAL A 116 11.07 -9.81 5.82
C VAL A 116 10.31 -8.59 5.35
N ILE A 117 10.46 -7.48 6.08
CA ILE A 117 9.75 -6.23 5.85
C ILE A 117 10.73 -5.21 5.26
N GLY A 118 10.54 -4.83 4.01
CA GLY A 118 11.24 -3.70 3.41
C GLY A 118 10.60 -2.37 3.80
N PHE A 119 11.41 -1.38 4.13
CA PHE A 119 10.93 -0.11 4.66
C PHE A 119 11.65 1.09 4.03
N THR A 120 10.87 2.00 3.39
CA THR A 120 11.38 3.29 2.90
C THR A 120 11.46 4.27 4.07
N SER A 121 12.53 4.19 4.85
CA SER A 121 12.71 4.87 6.14
C SER A 121 12.74 6.41 6.04
N TRP A 122 13.13 6.98 4.92
CA TRP A 122 13.17 8.42 4.68
C TRP A 122 11.78 9.01 4.32
N SER A 123 10.78 8.19 4.00
CA SER A 123 9.40 8.65 3.74
C SER A 123 8.74 9.19 5.00
N ARG A 124 8.32 10.46 4.97
CA ARG A 124 7.67 11.13 6.10
C ARG A 124 6.37 10.44 6.51
N SER A 125 5.53 10.05 5.54
CA SER A 125 4.28 9.32 5.82
C SER A 125 4.54 7.98 6.48
N LEU A 126 5.57 7.25 6.05
CA LEU A 126 5.92 5.96 6.64
C LEU A 126 6.56 6.10 8.02
N ARG A 127 7.34 7.15 8.28
CA ARG A 127 7.80 7.44 9.66
C ARG A 127 6.63 7.76 10.59
N ASN A 128 5.65 8.53 10.11
CA ASN A 128 4.42 8.80 10.85
C ASN A 128 3.62 7.51 11.10
N LEU A 129 3.50 6.61 10.13
CA LEU A 129 2.92 5.28 10.32
C LEU A 129 3.61 4.57 11.50
N VAL A 130 4.94 4.46 11.49
CA VAL A 130 5.69 3.77 12.54
C VAL A 130 5.47 4.41 13.91
N SER A 131 5.29 5.74 13.98
CA SER A 131 5.00 6.44 15.24
C SER A 131 3.66 6.05 15.86
N GLN A 132 2.69 5.62 15.07
CA GLN A 132 1.34 5.24 15.48
C GLN A 132 1.19 3.74 15.81
N LEU A 133 2.19 2.92 15.43
CA LEU A 133 2.13 1.47 15.68
C LEU A 133 2.29 1.11 17.16
N ASN A 134 1.60 0.07 17.56
CA ASN A 134 1.80 -0.62 18.83
C ASN A 134 2.67 -1.86 18.63
N ARG A 135 3.25 -2.38 19.72
CA ARG A 135 4.01 -3.63 19.68
C ARG A 135 3.11 -4.79 19.23
N PHE A 136 3.63 -5.60 18.32
CA PHE A 136 2.94 -6.81 17.86
C PHE A 136 3.05 -7.89 18.96
N PRO A 137 1.91 -8.37 19.51
CA PRO A 137 1.96 -9.35 20.59
C PRO A 137 2.22 -10.75 20.04
N ARG A 138 3.25 -11.41 20.58
CA ARG A 138 3.57 -12.84 20.30
C ARG A 138 3.87 -13.16 18.82
N ILE A 139 4.30 -12.16 18.05
CA ILE A 139 4.65 -12.28 16.64
C ILE A 139 6.01 -11.63 16.46
N SER A 140 6.92 -12.31 15.76
CA SER A 140 8.25 -11.79 15.43
C SER A 140 8.44 -11.82 13.92
N ALA A 141 8.69 -10.66 13.31
CA ALA A 141 9.16 -10.62 11.92
C ALA A 141 10.61 -11.13 11.85
N SER A 142 11.06 -11.52 10.67
CA SER A 142 12.44 -11.98 10.47
C SER A 142 13.42 -10.82 10.49
N ALA A 143 13.13 -9.81 9.67
CA ALA A 143 13.94 -8.59 9.59
C ALA A 143 13.12 -7.40 9.11
N VAL A 144 13.58 -6.19 9.47
CA VAL A 144 13.21 -4.93 8.82
C VAL A 144 14.42 -4.42 8.06
N VAL A 145 14.27 -4.24 6.74
CA VAL A 145 15.36 -3.86 5.82
C VAL A 145 15.13 -2.46 5.28
N GLU A 146 16.10 -1.55 5.44
CA GLU A 146 16.07 -0.27 4.74
C GLU A 146 16.19 -0.47 3.25
N LEU A 147 15.24 0.07 2.47
CA LEU A 147 15.16 -0.14 1.01
C LEU A 147 16.04 0.82 0.21
N LEU A 148 16.60 1.83 0.81
CA LEU A 148 17.48 2.81 0.17
C LEU A 148 18.55 3.24 1.17
N GLY A 149 19.76 3.47 0.70
CA GLY A 149 20.85 4.06 1.47
C GLY A 149 20.50 5.45 2.01
N GLY A 150 21.34 5.99 2.87
CA GLY A 150 21.12 7.28 3.50
C GLY A 150 20.97 8.40 2.48
N VAL A 151 19.91 9.22 2.61
CA VAL A 151 19.64 10.37 1.76
C VAL A 151 19.44 11.64 2.58
N GLY A 152 19.75 12.78 1.96
CA GLY A 152 19.61 14.09 2.58
C GLY A 152 20.61 14.37 3.70
N GLN A 153 20.29 15.37 4.52
CA GLN A 153 21.15 15.82 5.60
C GLN A 153 21.23 14.81 6.75
N PRO A 154 22.27 14.88 7.62
CA PRO A 154 22.45 13.94 8.73
C PRO A 154 21.22 13.81 9.65
N ALA A 155 20.48 14.92 9.87
CA ALA A 155 19.25 14.89 10.66
C ALA A 155 18.16 13.99 10.05
N VAL A 156 17.97 14.06 8.74
CA VAL A 156 17.00 13.21 7.99
C VAL A 156 17.40 11.74 8.07
N GLN A 157 18.69 11.45 7.91
CA GLN A 157 19.23 10.09 8.02
C GLN A 157 19.07 9.54 9.45
N HIS A 158 19.25 10.38 10.46
CA HIS A 158 19.03 9.99 11.84
C HIS A 158 17.54 9.65 12.11
N GLU A 159 16.62 10.50 11.67
CA GLU A 159 15.18 10.23 11.81
C GLU A 159 14.76 8.93 11.09
N ALA A 160 15.32 8.67 9.90
CA ALA A 160 15.09 7.43 9.15
C ALA A 160 15.58 6.21 9.96
N ALA A 161 16.80 6.27 10.51
CA ALA A 161 17.35 5.21 11.31
C ALA A 161 16.55 4.93 12.59
N VAL A 162 16.10 5.98 13.28
CA VAL A 162 15.24 5.86 14.48
C VAL A 162 13.92 5.18 14.13
N ALA A 163 13.33 5.53 12.98
CA ALA A 163 12.09 4.89 12.53
C ALA A 163 12.30 3.40 12.20
N THR A 164 13.39 3.04 11.54
CA THR A 164 13.76 1.65 11.23
C THR A 164 13.96 0.84 12.50
N GLU A 165 14.72 1.37 13.47
CA GLU A 165 14.95 0.74 14.78
C GLU A 165 13.63 0.57 15.55
N ARG A 166 12.77 1.60 15.56
CA ARG A 166 11.47 1.52 16.19
C ARG A 166 10.60 0.45 15.57
N LEU A 167 10.52 0.36 14.22
CA LEU A 167 9.74 -0.66 13.53
C LEU A 167 10.25 -2.06 13.87
N SER A 168 11.57 -2.29 13.86
CA SER A 168 12.15 -3.59 14.24
C SER A 168 11.85 -3.97 15.68
N ASN A 169 11.93 -3.02 16.63
CA ASN A 169 11.59 -3.26 18.02
C ASN A 169 10.10 -3.58 18.23
N LEU A 170 9.20 -2.92 17.47
CA LEU A 170 7.76 -3.17 17.53
C LEU A 170 7.38 -4.55 16.96
N THR A 171 8.11 -5.00 15.95
CA THR A 171 7.92 -6.29 15.27
C THR A 171 8.81 -7.40 15.82
N ASP A 172 9.59 -7.14 16.89
CA ASP A 172 10.52 -8.08 17.53
C ASP A 172 11.45 -8.75 16.50
N SER A 173 12.09 -7.94 15.64
CA SER A 173 12.88 -8.39 14.50
C SER A 173 14.27 -7.77 14.45
N GLU A 174 15.15 -8.27 13.60
CA GLU A 174 16.44 -7.66 13.30
C GLU A 174 16.27 -6.44 12.40
N ALA A 175 16.97 -5.32 12.70
CA ALA A 175 17.06 -4.17 11.82
C ALA A 175 18.27 -4.30 10.90
N LEU A 176 18.06 -4.28 9.58
CA LEU A 176 19.11 -4.27 8.57
C LEU A 176 19.22 -2.88 7.95
N PHE A 177 20.17 -2.12 8.45
CA PHE A 177 20.42 -0.76 7.98
C PHE A 177 21.30 -0.75 6.74
N LEU A 178 21.01 0.18 5.84
CA LEU A 178 21.83 0.46 4.67
C LEU A 178 22.65 1.74 4.90
N ARG A 179 23.74 1.63 5.67
CA ARG A 179 24.59 2.75 6.15
C ARG A 179 25.57 3.25 5.12
N VAL A 180 25.14 3.33 3.86
CA VAL A 180 25.89 3.86 2.72
C VAL A 180 25.05 4.97 2.06
N PRO A 181 25.66 5.87 1.27
CA PRO A 181 24.87 6.87 0.53
C PRO A 181 23.80 6.22 -0.37
N GLY A 182 22.60 6.81 -0.42
CA GLY A 182 21.50 6.35 -1.28
C GLY A 182 21.78 6.56 -2.76
N VAL A 183 22.52 7.63 -3.09
CA VAL A 183 23.04 7.92 -4.43
C VAL A 183 24.53 8.16 -4.33
N VAL A 184 25.28 7.61 -5.27
CA VAL A 184 26.74 7.74 -5.41
C VAL A 184 27.10 8.43 -6.71
N PRO A 185 28.31 9.03 -6.83
CA PRO A 185 28.72 9.74 -8.03
C PRO A 185 28.83 8.85 -9.28
N ASP A 186 29.26 7.61 -9.10
CA ASP A 186 29.50 6.66 -10.19
C ASP A 186 29.41 5.20 -9.70
N SER A 187 29.39 4.27 -10.66
CA SER A 187 29.33 2.83 -10.40
C SER A 187 30.57 2.28 -9.70
N GLN A 188 31.73 2.87 -9.90
CA GLN A 188 32.99 2.41 -9.25
C GLN A 188 32.92 2.68 -7.74
N MET A 189 32.44 3.85 -7.34
CA MET A 189 32.21 4.18 -5.94
C MET A 189 31.16 3.23 -5.33
N ARG A 190 30.08 2.91 -6.06
CA ARG A 190 29.07 1.95 -5.62
C ARG A 190 29.70 0.57 -5.34
N GLU A 191 30.46 0.05 -6.27
CA GLU A 191 31.16 -1.23 -6.12
C GLU A 191 32.13 -1.20 -4.93
N ALA A 192 32.96 -0.17 -4.84
CA ALA A 192 33.91 -0.01 -3.74
C ALA A 192 33.26 0.05 -2.36
N LEU A 193 32.13 0.74 -2.23
CA LEU A 193 31.36 0.79 -0.99
C LEU A 193 30.80 -0.59 -0.63
N LEU A 194 30.23 -1.30 -1.60
CA LEU A 194 29.65 -2.61 -1.38
C LEU A 194 30.71 -3.68 -1.09
N ASP A 195 31.89 -3.59 -1.71
CA ASP A 195 32.98 -4.52 -1.45
C ASP A 195 33.57 -4.40 -0.03
N ASN A 196 33.52 -3.20 0.52
CA ASN A 196 34.12 -2.91 1.83
C ASN A 196 33.11 -2.93 2.99
N ASP A 197 31.80 -2.93 2.72
CA ASP A 197 30.74 -2.97 3.76
C ASP A 197 29.94 -4.26 3.73
N PRO A 198 30.25 -5.25 4.58
CA PRO A 198 29.51 -6.50 4.65
C PRO A 198 28.07 -6.33 5.14
N HIS A 199 27.76 -5.27 5.92
CA HIS A 199 26.41 -5.00 6.40
C HIS A 199 25.53 -4.47 5.26
N ALA A 200 26.05 -3.55 4.44
CA ALA A 200 25.36 -3.06 3.26
C ALA A 200 25.09 -4.20 2.26
N ARG A 201 26.08 -5.05 2.00
CA ARG A 201 25.87 -6.25 1.16
C ARG A 201 24.78 -7.17 1.71
N ARG A 202 24.76 -7.40 3.03
CA ARG A 202 23.74 -8.22 3.67
C ARG A 202 22.35 -7.60 3.50
N ALA A 203 22.20 -6.30 3.75
CA ALA A 203 20.93 -5.60 3.57
C ALA A 203 20.44 -5.69 2.11
N LEU A 204 21.31 -5.43 1.13
CA LEU A 204 20.96 -5.55 -0.30
C LEU A 204 20.57 -6.97 -0.69
N LYS A 205 21.28 -7.98 -0.19
CA LYS A 205 20.95 -9.39 -0.46
C LYS A 205 19.59 -9.78 0.12
N GLU A 206 19.24 -9.25 1.31
CA GLU A 206 17.95 -9.54 1.95
C GLU A 206 16.79 -8.91 1.20
N MET A 207 17.03 -7.91 0.34
CA MET A 207 16.00 -7.35 -0.54
C MET A 207 15.48 -8.35 -1.60
N ASP A 208 16.21 -9.44 -1.86
CA ASP A 208 15.72 -10.53 -2.71
C ASP A 208 14.66 -11.41 -2.03
N ASN A 209 14.54 -11.31 -0.71
CA ASN A 209 13.65 -12.11 0.15
C ASN A 209 12.50 -11.30 0.76
N LEU A 210 12.17 -10.14 0.20
CA LEU A 210 11.12 -9.28 0.73
C LEU A 210 9.75 -9.96 0.63
N ASP A 211 9.09 -10.13 1.78
CA ASP A 211 7.69 -10.56 1.86
C ASP A 211 6.74 -9.35 1.80
N ILE A 212 7.06 -8.29 2.54
CA ILE A 212 6.26 -7.08 2.63
C ILE A 212 7.14 -5.88 2.29
N ALA A 213 6.71 -5.03 1.37
CA ALA A 213 7.38 -3.78 1.03
C ALA A 213 6.51 -2.57 1.41
N LEU A 214 6.99 -1.75 2.34
CA LEU A 214 6.40 -0.46 2.70
C LEU A 214 7.12 0.64 1.94
N VAL A 215 6.46 1.23 0.95
CA VAL A 215 7.08 2.19 0.03
C VAL A 215 6.32 3.51 -0.03
N GLY A 216 7.08 4.61 -0.15
CA GLY A 216 6.56 5.89 -0.58
C GLY A 216 6.61 5.99 -2.10
N ILE A 217 5.79 6.88 -2.68
CA ILE A 217 5.81 7.20 -4.11
C ILE A 217 6.18 8.67 -4.26
N GLY A 218 7.20 8.96 -5.06
CA GLY A 218 7.69 10.29 -5.38
C GLY A 218 7.34 10.72 -6.81
N ASN A 219 7.30 12.02 -7.05
CA ASN A 219 6.93 12.65 -8.34
C ASN A 219 8.13 13.15 -9.15
N CYS A 220 9.30 12.58 -8.98
CA CYS A 220 10.53 12.97 -9.68
C CYS A 220 10.94 14.44 -9.46
N THR A 221 10.79 14.94 -8.23
CA THR A 221 11.24 16.27 -7.82
C THR A 221 11.96 16.21 -6.48
N ILE A 222 12.89 17.13 -6.26
CA ILE A 222 13.57 17.26 -4.97
C ILE A 222 12.61 17.86 -3.95
N VAL A 223 12.44 17.19 -2.82
CA VAL A 223 11.67 17.74 -1.70
C VAL A 223 12.59 18.47 -0.70
N PRO A 224 12.14 19.56 -0.04
CA PRO A 224 12.99 20.40 0.80
C PRO A 224 13.90 19.72 1.80
N PRO A 225 13.50 18.64 2.52
CA PRO A 225 14.40 17.97 3.46
C PRO A 225 15.62 17.28 2.82
N LEU A 226 15.57 17.04 1.51
CA LEU A 226 16.61 16.33 0.75
C LEU A 226 17.49 17.27 -0.07
N VAL A 227 17.15 18.54 -0.15
CA VAL A 227 17.94 19.55 -0.84
C VAL A 227 19.32 19.72 -0.16
N GLY A 228 20.38 19.70 -0.99
CA GLY A 228 21.75 19.96 -0.54
C GLY A 228 22.48 18.80 0.10
N GLY A 229 21.99 17.57 -0.07
CA GLY A 229 22.74 16.36 0.25
C GLY A 229 23.47 15.81 -0.96
N ASP A 230 24.75 15.45 -0.81
CA ASP A 230 25.55 14.81 -1.88
C ASP A 230 25.18 13.33 -2.12
N ASN A 231 24.19 12.84 -1.41
CA ASN A 231 23.73 11.44 -1.36
C ASN A 231 22.32 11.27 -1.93
N PHE A 232 21.86 12.23 -2.72
CA PHE A 232 20.58 12.24 -3.40
C PHE A 232 20.75 12.75 -4.83
N PHE A 233 19.76 12.52 -5.72
CA PHE A 233 19.81 13.05 -7.07
C PHE A 233 19.76 14.57 -7.11
N THR A 234 20.54 15.16 -8.03
CA THR A 234 20.50 16.59 -8.31
C THR A 234 19.28 16.94 -9.16
N GLU A 235 18.98 18.23 -9.29
CA GLU A 235 17.90 18.69 -10.17
C GLU A 235 18.15 18.30 -11.63
N GLU A 236 19.43 18.37 -12.11
CA GLU A 236 19.80 17.95 -13.45
C GLU A 236 19.50 16.47 -13.70
N GLN A 237 19.73 15.61 -12.69
CA GLN A 237 19.42 14.18 -12.77
C GLN A 237 17.91 13.93 -12.78
N PHE A 238 17.12 14.69 -12.01
CA PHE A 238 15.66 14.63 -12.11
C PHE A 238 15.14 15.17 -13.45
N VAL A 239 15.72 16.25 -13.98
CA VAL A 239 15.42 16.72 -15.35
C VAL A 239 15.74 15.63 -16.38
N ARG A 240 16.88 14.96 -16.23
CA ARG A 240 17.26 13.81 -17.08
C ARG A 240 16.24 12.69 -17.00
N ALA A 241 15.83 12.27 -15.80
CA ALA A 241 14.80 11.24 -15.61
C ALA A 241 13.49 11.64 -16.30
N ARG A 242 13.02 12.86 -16.07
CA ARG A 242 11.80 13.39 -16.73
C ARG A 242 11.94 13.43 -18.28
N SER A 243 13.12 13.74 -18.80
CA SER A 243 13.37 13.70 -20.25
C SER A 243 13.31 12.30 -20.85
N LEU A 244 13.50 11.27 -20.02
CA LEU A 244 13.33 9.85 -20.39
C LEU A 244 11.87 9.37 -20.22
N GLY A 245 10.95 10.25 -19.81
CA GLY A 245 9.55 9.95 -19.63
C GLY A 245 9.14 9.59 -18.19
N ALA A 246 10.02 9.79 -17.21
CA ALA A 246 9.69 9.52 -15.81
C ALA A 246 8.58 10.45 -15.30
N VAL A 247 7.54 9.88 -14.73
CA VAL A 247 6.46 10.60 -14.05
C VAL A 247 6.43 10.31 -12.54
N GLY A 248 7.07 9.24 -12.11
CA GLY A 248 7.13 8.82 -10.72
C GLY A 248 8.37 7.98 -10.40
N GLU A 249 8.63 7.85 -9.09
CA GLU A 249 9.70 7.01 -8.59
C GLU A 249 9.27 6.26 -7.30
N ILE A 250 9.89 5.12 -7.07
CA ILE A 250 9.85 4.39 -5.80
C ILE A 250 11.30 4.08 -5.41
N ASN A 251 11.76 4.61 -4.29
CA ASN A 251 13.15 4.48 -3.83
C ASN A 251 14.18 4.88 -4.92
N LEU A 252 13.92 6.00 -5.60
CA LEU A 252 14.73 6.56 -6.69
C LEU A 252 14.81 5.67 -7.94
N ARG A 253 13.92 4.68 -8.06
CA ARG A 253 13.72 3.91 -9.30
C ARG A 253 12.57 4.51 -10.09
N PHE A 254 12.86 4.99 -11.27
CA PHE A 254 11.93 5.74 -12.10
C PHE A 254 10.99 4.85 -12.90
N MET A 255 9.77 5.35 -13.14
CA MET A 255 8.77 4.70 -13.99
C MET A 255 8.07 5.70 -14.88
N ASP A 256 7.64 5.23 -16.07
CA ASP A 256 6.86 6.01 -17.00
C ASP A 256 5.36 6.07 -16.63
N VAL A 257 4.56 6.75 -17.43
CA VAL A 257 3.10 6.91 -17.23
C VAL A 257 2.33 5.58 -17.24
N ASN A 258 2.91 4.50 -17.77
CA ASN A 258 2.32 3.17 -17.80
C ASN A 258 2.81 2.28 -16.64
N GLY A 259 3.61 2.82 -15.72
CA GLY A 259 4.24 2.04 -14.66
C GLY A 259 5.42 1.17 -15.11
N THR A 260 5.91 1.39 -16.34
CA THR A 260 7.06 0.67 -16.88
C THR A 260 8.36 1.25 -16.29
N PRO A 261 9.24 0.40 -15.73
CA PRO A 261 10.54 0.86 -15.25
C PRO A 261 11.35 1.54 -16.35
N ILE A 262 11.95 2.70 -16.06
CA ILE A 262 12.88 3.39 -16.94
C ILE A 262 14.30 2.98 -16.57
N SER A 263 14.90 2.14 -17.40
CA SER A 263 16.32 1.78 -17.24
C SER A 263 17.21 2.87 -17.81
N SER A 264 18.12 3.38 -17.00
CA SER A 264 19.06 4.42 -17.40
C SER A 264 20.35 4.35 -16.59
N GLU A 265 21.34 5.17 -16.97
CA GLU A 265 22.57 5.37 -16.22
C GLU A 265 22.35 5.78 -14.75
N LEU A 266 21.19 6.37 -14.44
CA LEU A 266 20.85 6.79 -13.07
C LEU A 266 20.64 5.60 -12.13
N ASP A 267 20.22 4.44 -12.66
CA ASP A 267 20.03 3.24 -11.86
C ASP A 267 21.34 2.71 -11.25
N GLU A 268 22.46 2.91 -11.94
CA GLU A 268 23.78 2.49 -11.48
C GLU A 268 24.27 3.29 -10.28
N LEU A 269 23.75 4.50 -10.11
CA LEU A 269 24.11 5.41 -9.02
C LEU A 269 23.34 5.12 -7.72
N VAL A 270 22.21 4.41 -7.78
CA VAL A 270 21.35 4.16 -6.63
C VAL A 270 21.80 2.93 -5.85
N VAL A 271 21.99 3.09 -4.54
CA VAL A 271 22.26 2.00 -3.61
C VAL A 271 20.97 1.69 -2.85
N GLY A 272 20.23 0.72 -3.33
CA GLY A 272 18.93 0.37 -2.76
C GLY A 272 18.20 -0.68 -3.61
N VAL A 273 16.95 -0.94 -3.23
CA VAL A 273 16.06 -1.89 -3.86
C VAL A 273 15.81 -1.56 -5.33
N THR A 274 15.57 -2.56 -6.13
CA THR A 274 15.09 -2.42 -7.52
C THR A 274 13.57 -2.60 -7.60
N LEU A 275 12.94 -2.08 -8.67
CA LEU A 275 11.51 -2.31 -8.90
C LEU A 275 11.21 -3.80 -9.09
N GLU A 276 12.14 -4.55 -9.68
CA GLU A 276 11.99 -6.00 -9.85
C GLU A 276 11.98 -6.76 -8.51
N GLN A 277 12.80 -6.35 -7.55
CA GLN A 277 12.77 -6.92 -6.20
C GLN A 277 11.47 -6.57 -5.48
N LEU A 278 10.99 -5.33 -5.60
CA LEU A 278 9.70 -4.92 -5.05
C LEU A 278 8.55 -5.72 -5.66
N LYS A 279 8.54 -5.94 -6.97
CA LYS A 279 7.50 -6.73 -7.66
C LYS A 279 7.44 -8.19 -7.20
N LYS A 280 8.54 -8.75 -6.72
CA LYS A 280 8.60 -10.14 -6.21
C LYS A 280 8.02 -10.29 -4.80
N SER A 281 7.92 -9.20 -4.02
CA SER A 281 7.34 -9.29 -2.67
C SER A 281 5.86 -9.69 -2.70
N ASP A 282 5.46 -10.50 -1.72
CA ASP A 282 4.08 -10.99 -1.61
C ASP A 282 3.07 -9.83 -1.44
N ARG A 283 3.44 -8.82 -0.65
CA ARG A 283 2.60 -7.65 -0.38
C ARG A 283 3.38 -6.34 -0.51
N ARG A 284 2.92 -5.47 -1.39
CA ARG A 284 3.43 -4.12 -1.60
C ARG A 284 2.42 -3.11 -1.09
N ILE A 285 2.85 -2.22 -0.20
CA ILE A 285 2.01 -1.19 0.39
C ILE A 285 2.61 0.16 -0.01
N GLY A 286 1.99 0.82 -0.97
CA GLY A 286 2.34 2.17 -1.41
C GLY A 286 1.57 3.21 -0.60
N VAL A 287 2.27 4.19 -0.03
CA VAL A 287 1.65 5.28 0.74
C VAL A 287 2.03 6.61 0.10
N ALA A 288 1.05 7.27 -0.49
CA ALA A 288 1.27 8.55 -1.16
C ALA A 288 -0.02 9.39 -1.20
N GLY A 289 0.13 10.70 -1.36
CA GLY A 289 -0.98 11.64 -1.49
C GLY A 289 -0.51 13.02 -1.97
N GLY A 290 -1.49 13.87 -2.29
CA GLY A 290 -1.27 15.22 -2.79
C GLY A 290 -1.38 15.32 -4.31
N ALA A 291 -1.90 16.45 -4.78
CA ALA A 291 -2.20 16.68 -6.21
C ALA A 291 -0.94 16.57 -7.11
N SER A 292 0.23 16.99 -6.61
CA SER A 292 1.51 16.91 -7.34
C SER A 292 1.99 15.47 -7.61
N LYS A 293 1.45 14.47 -6.91
CA LYS A 293 1.83 13.06 -7.05
C LYS A 293 0.84 12.24 -7.87
N ARG A 294 -0.21 12.85 -8.43
CA ARG A 294 -1.27 12.15 -9.16
C ARG A 294 -0.73 11.19 -10.22
N ASP A 295 0.13 11.69 -11.11
CA ASP A 295 0.65 10.89 -12.23
C ASP A 295 1.62 9.80 -11.75
N ALA A 296 2.40 10.09 -10.71
CA ALA A 296 3.28 9.12 -10.06
C ALA A 296 2.49 7.98 -9.38
N ILE A 297 1.41 8.31 -8.67
CA ILE A 297 0.52 7.33 -8.05
C ILE A 297 -0.15 6.47 -9.13
N LEU A 298 -0.66 7.10 -10.19
CA LEU A 298 -1.29 6.40 -11.30
C LEU A 298 -0.31 5.43 -11.99
N ALA A 299 0.94 5.83 -12.17
CA ALA A 299 1.99 4.96 -12.70
C ALA A 299 2.31 3.78 -11.76
N ALA A 300 2.37 4.03 -10.46
CA ALA A 300 2.71 3.00 -9.47
C ALA A 300 1.65 1.91 -9.30
N VAL A 301 0.39 2.19 -9.62
CA VAL A 301 -0.73 1.20 -9.54
C VAL A 301 -0.98 0.46 -10.84
N ARG A 302 -0.28 0.79 -11.93
CA ARG A 302 -0.30 0.12 -13.24
C ARG A 302 0.78 -0.96 -13.34
#